data_bc21bcc379b6a67148d644dc418403b3
#
_entry.id   bc21bcc379b6a67148d644dc418403b3
#
_cell.length_a   1.000
_cell.length_b   1.000
_cell.length_c   1.000
_cell.angle_alpha   90.00
_cell.angle_beta   90.00
_cell.angle_gamma   90.00
#
_symmetry.space_group_name_H-M   'P 1'
#
loop_
_entity.id
_entity.type
_entity.pdbx_description
1 polymer ?
#
loop_
_entity_poly.entity_id
_entity_poly.type
_entity_poly.pdbx_seq_one_letter_code
_entity_poly.pdbx_strand_id
1 'polypeptide(L)'
;EMSDEEFASRAFSWRGRKTILRNLAAFLAFAEEHDIKNLVAHAPYTLNPCSSAEATRIFAENTMRDDLKRMEYTPGNYYNFHPGSHTGQGTETGIAQISDMLNKILTDTQTTTVLLETMAGKGSEVGGRFEELREIIDRVEKSGKLGVCLDTCHIYDGGYDIVGNPDGVLAEFDRVIGLSRLKAVHLNDSMYGFLSHKDRHAKIGEGKIGTEALARIINHPALQGLPFILETPNELDGYAAEISLLKSLYTGE
;
A
#
# COMPACT_ATOMS: atom_id res chain seq x y z
N GLU A 1 1.40 -18.31 -21.58
CA GLU A 1 0.64 -18.56 -20.34
C GLU A 1 1.19 -19.82 -19.70
N MET A 2 1.77 -19.69 -18.52
CA MET A 2 2.29 -20.81 -17.76
C MET A 2 1.11 -21.45 -17.03
N SER A 3 0.88 -22.77 -17.19
CA SER A 3 -0.18 -23.46 -16.47
C SER A 3 0.12 -23.51 -14.97
N ASP A 4 -0.93 -23.65 -14.13
CA ASP A 4 -0.75 -23.81 -12.69
C ASP A 4 0.14 -25.01 -12.33
N GLU A 5 0.15 -26.04 -13.19
CA GLU A 5 1.06 -27.19 -13.05
C GLU A 5 2.50 -26.85 -13.40
N GLU A 6 2.75 -26.04 -14.42
CA GLU A 6 4.09 -25.58 -14.79
C GLU A 6 4.69 -24.62 -13.74
N PHE A 7 3.86 -23.74 -13.19
CA PHE A 7 4.25 -22.89 -12.07
C PHE A 7 4.58 -23.71 -10.83
N ALA A 8 3.72 -24.67 -10.48
CA ALA A 8 3.93 -25.58 -9.37
C ALA A 8 5.17 -26.46 -9.53
N SER A 9 5.53 -26.87 -10.75
CA SER A 9 6.69 -27.71 -11.04
C SER A 9 8.01 -26.94 -11.02
N ARG A 10 7.99 -25.64 -11.41
CA ARG A 10 9.20 -24.80 -11.44
C ARG A 10 9.55 -24.19 -10.08
N ALA A 11 8.53 -23.89 -9.25
CA ALA A 11 8.74 -23.21 -7.97
C ALA A 11 9.01 -24.17 -6.81
N PHE A 12 8.43 -25.41 -6.81
CA PHE A 12 8.51 -26.30 -5.66
C PHE A 12 8.40 -27.77 -6.03
N SER A 13 9.19 -28.63 -5.38
CA SER A 13 8.97 -30.07 -5.35
C SER A 13 7.57 -30.36 -4.76
N TRP A 14 6.97 -31.49 -5.10
CA TRP A 14 5.68 -31.97 -4.56
C TRP A 14 5.59 -31.91 -3.00
N ARG A 15 6.71 -32.11 -2.30
CA ARG A 15 6.80 -31.97 -0.84
C ARG A 15 6.68 -30.49 -0.41
N GLY A 16 7.25 -29.56 -1.16
CA GLY A 16 7.15 -28.13 -0.90
C GLY A 16 5.70 -27.63 -1.03
N ARG A 17 4.97 -28.05 -2.05
CA ARG A 17 3.55 -27.67 -2.25
C ARG A 17 2.65 -28.07 -1.09
N LYS A 18 2.77 -29.30 -0.56
CA LYS A 18 2.01 -29.71 0.63
C LYS A 18 2.34 -28.89 1.86
N THR A 19 3.60 -28.51 2.03
CA THR A 19 4.05 -27.67 3.14
C THR A 19 3.48 -26.26 3.04
N ILE A 20 3.48 -25.65 1.85
CA ILE A 20 2.89 -24.31 1.61
C ILE A 20 1.40 -24.32 1.90
N LEU A 21 0.64 -25.26 1.35
CA LEU A 21 -0.81 -25.33 1.58
C LEU A 21 -1.15 -25.57 3.08
N ARG A 22 -0.36 -26.39 3.76
CA ARG A 22 -0.52 -26.60 5.20
C ARG A 22 -0.19 -25.33 6.00
N ASN A 23 0.87 -24.62 5.64
CA ASN A 23 1.26 -23.38 6.29
C ASN A 23 0.22 -22.28 6.03
N LEU A 24 -0.34 -22.20 4.82
CA LEU A 24 -1.42 -21.28 4.50
C LEU A 24 -2.67 -21.57 5.34
N ALA A 25 -3.09 -22.83 5.47
CA ALA A 25 -4.22 -23.19 6.31
C ALA A 25 -3.98 -22.84 7.78
N ALA A 26 -2.77 -23.10 8.29
CA ALA A 26 -2.40 -22.72 9.67
C ALA A 26 -2.37 -21.19 9.86
N PHE A 27 -1.89 -20.45 8.86
CA PHE A 27 -1.89 -18.99 8.88
C PHE A 27 -3.31 -18.43 8.89
N LEU A 28 -4.20 -18.94 8.04
CA LEU A 28 -5.60 -18.48 7.97
C LEU A 28 -6.35 -18.79 9.28
N ALA A 29 -6.13 -19.98 9.85
CA ALA A 29 -6.71 -20.34 11.15
C ALA A 29 -6.19 -19.43 12.28
N PHE A 30 -4.88 -19.10 12.28
CA PHE A 30 -4.29 -18.17 13.23
C PHE A 30 -4.87 -16.74 13.07
N ALA A 31 -4.99 -16.28 11.81
CA ALA A 31 -5.59 -14.98 11.54
C ALA A 31 -7.05 -14.89 12.03
N GLU A 32 -7.84 -15.93 11.83
CA GLU A 32 -9.22 -16.03 12.33
C GLU A 32 -9.25 -16.04 13.86
N GLU A 33 -8.42 -16.85 14.52
CA GLU A 33 -8.30 -16.93 15.98
C GLU A 33 -7.96 -15.58 16.62
N HIS A 34 -7.16 -14.77 15.95
CA HIS A 34 -6.70 -13.46 16.44
C HIS A 34 -7.49 -12.27 15.86
N ASP A 35 -8.64 -12.51 15.20
CA ASP A 35 -9.50 -11.49 14.60
C ASP A 35 -8.78 -10.58 13.57
N ILE A 36 -7.80 -11.12 12.86
CA ILE A 36 -7.11 -10.44 11.77
C ILE A 36 -7.96 -10.57 10.50
N LYS A 37 -8.74 -9.54 10.20
CA LYS A 37 -9.74 -9.56 9.12
C LYS A 37 -9.20 -9.13 7.77
N ASN A 38 -8.23 -8.22 7.76
CA ASN A 38 -7.68 -7.63 6.57
C ASN A 38 -6.18 -7.88 6.48
N LEU A 39 -5.76 -8.46 5.38
CA LEU A 39 -4.35 -8.62 5.04
C LEU A 39 -3.99 -7.60 3.97
N VAL A 40 -2.88 -6.92 4.16
CA VAL A 40 -2.30 -6.02 3.16
C VAL A 40 -0.93 -6.56 2.80
N ALA A 41 -0.84 -7.22 1.65
CA ALA A 41 0.45 -7.63 1.12
C ALA A 41 1.09 -6.44 0.41
N HIS A 42 2.39 -6.24 0.60
CA HIS A 42 3.13 -5.18 -0.07
C HIS A 42 3.99 -5.73 -1.21
N ALA A 43 3.90 -5.11 -2.37
CA ALA A 43 4.79 -5.40 -3.50
C ALA A 43 6.25 -5.11 -3.11
N PRO A 44 7.23 -5.83 -3.68
CA PRO A 44 8.63 -5.46 -3.49
C PRO A 44 8.87 -3.98 -3.86
N TYR A 45 9.45 -3.21 -2.95
CA TYR A 45 9.70 -1.76 -3.14
C TYR A 45 10.60 -1.44 -4.36
N THR A 46 11.29 -2.44 -4.89
CA THR A 46 12.13 -2.32 -6.09
C THR A 46 11.33 -2.34 -7.40
N LEU A 47 10.02 -2.64 -7.35
CA LEU A 47 9.18 -2.60 -8.55
C LEU A 47 9.01 -1.16 -9.02
N ASN A 48 9.16 -0.98 -10.33
CA ASN A 48 8.93 0.33 -10.94
C ASN A 48 8.19 0.18 -12.28
N PRO A 49 6.86 0.20 -12.26
CA PRO A 49 6.04 0.02 -13.47
C PRO A 49 6.11 1.20 -14.44
N CYS A 50 6.68 2.33 -14.04
CA CYS A 50 6.81 3.52 -14.88
C CYS A 50 8.26 3.93 -15.16
N SER A 51 9.21 3.00 -15.03
CA SER A 51 10.61 3.23 -15.39
C SER A 51 10.78 3.52 -16.88
N SER A 52 11.77 4.35 -17.26
CA SER A 52 12.19 4.53 -18.66
C SER A 52 12.72 3.22 -19.27
N ALA A 53 13.29 2.34 -18.43
CA ALA A 53 13.80 1.05 -18.88
C ALA A 53 12.65 0.03 -19.04
N GLU A 54 12.40 -0.41 -20.28
CA GLU A 54 11.33 -1.36 -20.60
C GLU A 54 11.46 -2.68 -19.82
N ALA A 55 12.67 -3.21 -19.69
CA ALA A 55 12.91 -4.45 -18.93
C ALA A 55 12.46 -4.35 -17.47
N THR A 56 12.62 -3.17 -16.85
CA THR A 56 12.15 -2.91 -15.48
C THR A 56 10.62 -2.90 -15.41
N ARG A 57 9.95 -2.30 -16.39
CA ARG A 57 8.48 -2.30 -16.47
C ARG A 57 7.93 -3.71 -16.68
N ILE A 58 8.53 -4.49 -17.59
CA ILE A 58 8.15 -5.90 -17.83
C ILE A 58 8.35 -6.74 -16.57
N PHE A 59 9.44 -6.54 -15.85
CA PHE A 59 9.67 -7.23 -14.57
C PHE A 59 8.58 -6.88 -13.55
N ALA A 60 8.23 -5.59 -13.41
CA ALA A 60 7.17 -5.16 -12.51
C ALA A 60 5.81 -5.78 -12.89
N GLU A 61 5.44 -5.73 -14.18
CA GLU A 61 4.20 -6.33 -14.69
C GLU A 61 4.11 -7.83 -14.38
N ASN A 62 5.17 -8.58 -14.67
CA ASN A 62 5.19 -10.02 -14.44
C ASN A 62 5.14 -10.37 -12.94
N THR A 63 5.88 -9.64 -12.11
CA THR A 63 5.89 -9.86 -10.65
C THR A 63 4.52 -9.58 -10.06
N MET A 64 3.92 -8.43 -10.36
CA MET A 64 2.59 -8.08 -9.84
C MET A 64 1.50 -9.05 -10.33
N ARG A 65 1.55 -9.48 -11.59
CA ARG A 65 0.63 -10.50 -12.13
C ARG A 65 0.72 -11.81 -11.35
N ASP A 66 1.93 -12.22 -10.99
CA ASP A 66 2.20 -13.45 -10.25
C ASP A 66 1.75 -13.31 -8.79
N ASP A 67 2.02 -12.16 -8.16
CA ASP A 67 1.60 -11.89 -6.80
C ASP A 67 0.07 -11.84 -6.68
N LEU A 68 -0.62 -11.21 -7.63
CA LEU A 68 -2.08 -11.19 -7.65
C LEU A 68 -2.68 -12.59 -7.75
N LYS A 69 -2.08 -13.51 -8.54
CA LYS A 69 -2.49 -14.93 -8.55
C LYS A 69 -2.30 -15.60 -7.19
N ARG A 70 -1.22 -15.27 -6.48
CA ARG A 70 -0.96 -15.80 -5.13
C ARG A 70 -1.92 -15.23 -4.09
N MET A 71 -2.31 -13.97 -4.23
CA MET A 71 -3.28 -13.34 -3.35
C MET A 71 -4.65 -14.03 -3.36
N GLU A 72 -5.01 -14.74 -4.42
CA GLU A 72 -6.25 -15.51 -4.46
C GLU A 72 -6.27 -16.72 -3.49
N TYR A 73 -5.13 -17.07 -2.85
CA TYR A 73 -5.11 -17.98 -1.70
C TYR A 73 -5.58 -17.32 -0.40
N THR A 74 -5.64 -15.99 -0.37
CA THR A 74 -6.19 -15.16 0.72
C THR A 74 -7.25 -14.21 0.14
N PRO A 75 -8.40 -14.73 -0.30
CA PRO A 75 -9.37 -13.97 -1.09
C PRO A 75 -9.93 -12.77 -0.32
N GLY A 76 -10.25 -11.68 -1.05
CA GLY A 76 -10.87 -10.49 -0.47
C GLY A 76 -9.90 -9.55 0.24
N ASN A 77 -8.60 -9.80 0.17
CA ASN A 77 -7.57 -8.99 0.80
C ASN A 77 -6.99 -7.91 -0.14
N TYR A 78 -5.97 -7.19 0.33
CA TYR A 78 -5.37 -6.06 -0.34
C TYR A 78 -3.94 -6.35 -0.80
N TYR A 79 -3.57 -5.81 -1.96
CA TYR A 79 -2.21 -5.81 -2.47
C TYR A 79 -1.77 -4.39 -2.75
N ASN A 80 -0.87 -3.86 -1.93
CA ASN A 80 -0.36 -2.50 -1.99
C ASN A 80 0.91 -2.42 -2.82
N PHE A 81 1.11 -1.34 -3.58
CA PHE A 81 2.34 -1.08 -4.30
C PHE A 81 2.63 0.41 -4.46
N HIS A 82 3.91 0.76 -4.52
CA HIS A 82 4.37 2.09 -4.91
C HIS A 82 4.14 2.30 -6.41
N PRO A 83 3.47 3.38 -6.85
CA PRO A 83 3.30 3.69 -8.27
C PRO A 83 4.63 3.76 -9.04
N GLY A 84 5.74 4.05 -8.36
CA GLY A 84 7.08 4.04 -8.92
C GLY A 84 7.60 5.43 -9.31
N SER A 85 8.63 5.43 -10.14
CA SER A 85 9.34 6.64 -10.55
C SER A 85 9.48 6.70 -12.06
N HIS A 86 9.05 7.81 -12.67
CA HIS A 86 9.06 7.98 -14.12
C HIS A 86 10.46 8.16 -14.74
N THR A 87 11.50 8.24 -13.92
CA THR A 87 12.92 8.26 -14.33
C THR A 87 13.21 9.23 -15.50
N GLY A 88 12.69 10.45 -15.42
CA GLY A 88 12.93 11.52 -16.38
C GLY A 88 11.97 11.61 -17.57
N GLN A 89 11.00 10.66 -17.70
CA GLN A 89 10.02 10.68 -18.81
C GLN A 89 8.86 11.68 -18.61
N GLY A 90 8.71 12.20 -17.39
CA GLY A 90 7.59 13.06 -16.99
C GLY A 90 6.44 12.26 -16.35
N THR A 91 5.72 12.92 -15.46
CA THR A 91 4.62 12.33 -14.65
C THR A 91 3.52 11.77 -15.55
N GLU A 92 3.12 12.47 -16.59
CA GLU A 92 2.08 12.03 -17.55
C GLU A 92 2.42 10.67 -18.19
N THR A 93 3.67 10.51 -18.65
CA THR A 93 4.15 9.23 -19.19
C THR A 93 4.15 8.13 -18.11
N GLY A 94 4.57 8.49 -16.89
CA GLY A 94 4.55 7.57 -15.77
C GLY A 94 3.14 7.07 -15.45
N ILE A 95 2.18 7.96 -15.35
CA ILE A 95 0.75 7.64 -15.13
C ILE A 95 0.23 6.71 -16.23
N ALA A 96 0.50 7.03 -17.50
CA ALA A 96 0.08 6.20 -18.63
C ALA A 96 0.65 4.77 -18.53
N GLN A 97 1.95 4.63 -18.24
CA GLN A 97 2.61 3.33 -18.11
C GLN A 97 2.05 2.49 -16.95
N ILE A 98 1.78 3.11 -15.80
CA ILE A 98 1.17 2.44 -14.64
C ILE A 98 -0.24 1.95 -15.00
N SER A 99 -1.05 2.82 -15.61
CA SER A 99 -2.42 2.50 -16.01
C SER A 99 -2.47 1.38 -17.05
N ASP A 100 -1.58 1.42 -18.04
CA ASP A 100 -1.44 0.37 -19.07
C ASP A 100 -1.07 -0.98 -18.44
N MET A 101 -0.13 -0.99 -17.47
CA MET A 101 0.22 -2.20 -16.76
C MET A 101 -0.99 -2.75 -15.98
N LEU A 102 -1.69 -1.91 -15.23
CA LEU A 102 -2.87 -2.31 -14.45
C LEU A 102 -3.97 -2.86 -15.37
N ASN A 103 -4.23 -2.24 -16.51
CA ASN A 103 -5.19 -2.74 -17.50
C ASN A 103 -4.84 -4.14 -18.05
N LYS A 104 -3.55 -4.48 -18.11
CA LYS A 104 -3.09 -5.81 -18.55
C LYS A 104 -3.17 -6.89 -17.48
N ILE A 105 -3.00 -6.53 -16.20
CA ILE A 105 -2.89 -7.53 -15.12
C ILE A 105 -4.16 -7.74 -14.32
N LEU A 106 -5.06 -6.73 -14.26
CA LEU A 106 -6.31 -6.83 -13.51
C LEU A 106 -7.32 -7.71 -14.23
N THR A 107 -7.98 -8.60 -13.51
CA THR A 107 -8.99 -9.51 -14.03
C THR A 107 -10.35 -9.30 -13.36
N ASP A 108 -11.44 -9.69 -14.04
CA ASP A 108 -12.79 -9.58 -13.48
C ASP A 108 -13.00 -10.54 -12.30
N THR A 109 -12.33 -11.69 -12.33
CA THR A 109 -12.47 -12.76 -11.35
C THR A 109 -11.64 -12.58 -10.11
N GLN A 110 -10.61 -11.69 -10.11
CA GLN A 110 -9.80 -11.48 -8.91
C GLN A 110 -10.63 -10.93 -7.75
N THR A 111 -10.37 -11.42 -6.55
CA THR A 111 -10.98 -10.96 -5.30
C THR A 111 -10.15 -9.89 -4.61
N THR A 112 -8.86 -9.84 -4.90
CA THR A 112 -7.89 -8.89 -4.33
C THR A 112 -8.12 -7.48 -4.85
N THR A 113 -8.19 -6.50 -3.95
CA THR A 113 -8.15 -5.08 -4.33
C THR A 113 -6.70 -4.62 -4.36
N VAL A 114 -6.28 -4.00 -5.45
CA VAL A 114 -4.94 -3.43 -5.62
C VAL A 114 -4.93 -2.00 -5.11
N LEU A 115 -3.99 -1.69 -4.23
CA LEU A 115 -3.87 -0.36 -3.62
C LEU A 115 -2.71 0.41 -4.24
N LEU A 116 -3.00 1.62 -4.70
CA LEU A 116 -2.00 2.63 -5.02
C LEU A 116 -1.59 3.31 -3.72
N GLU A 117 -0.31 3.29 -3.39
CA GLU A 117 0.18 4.01 -2.23
C GLU A 117 0.39 5.48 -2.52
N THR A 118 0.06 6.35 -1.56
CA THR A 118 0.46 7.76 -1.61
C THR A 118 1.95 7.89 -1.40
N MET A 119 2.63 8.70 -2.22
CA MET A 119 4.08 8.85 -2.21
C MET A 119 4.52 10.23 -1.70
N ALA A 120 5.80 10.33 -1.28
CA ALA A 120 6.38 11.58 -0.81
C ALA A 120 6.72 12.58 -1.95
N GLY A 121 6.62 12.15 -3.21
CA GLY A 121 7.02 12.97 -4.36
C GLY A 121 8.53 13.19 -4.44
N LYS A 122 9.32 12.20 -3.99
CA LYS A 122 10.77 12.26 -4.01
C LYS A 122 11.30 12.10 -5.43
N GLY A 123 12.03 13.10 -5.92
CA GLY A 123 12.64 13.06 -7.24
C GLY A 123 11.62 12.97 -8.38
N SER A 124 11.47 11.80 -8.98
CA SER A 124 10.55 11.54 -10.09
C SER A 124 9.47 10.49 -9.73
N GLU A 125 9.16 10.34 -8.46
CA GLU A 125 8.06 9.49 -8.00
C GLU A 125 6.71 9.98 -8.55
N VAL A 126 5.85 9.02 -8.88
CA VAL A 126 4.45 9.23 -9.23
C VAL A 126 3.59 8.86 -8.01
N GLY A 127 2.52 9.60 -7.78
CA GLY A 127 1.64 9.40 -6.63
C GLY A 127 1.93 10.32 -5.44
N GLY A 128 2.80 11.33 -5.63
CA GLY A 128 3.06 12.38 -4.65
C GLY A 128 1.90 13.36 -4.50
N ARG A 129 0.95 13.35 -5.43
CA ARG A 129 -0.27 14.15 -5.39
C ARG A 129 -1.50 13.27 -5.54
N PHE A 130 -2.56 13.60 -4.83
CA PHE A 130 -3.84 12.85 -4.92
C PHE A 130 -4.39 12.85 -6.34
N GLU A 131 -4.21 13.94 -7.10
CA GLU A 131 -4.62 14.04 -8.50
C GLU A 131 -3.91 13.01 -9.41
N GLU A 132 -2.64 12.69 -9.15
CA GLU A 132 -1.90 11.68 -9.91
C GLU A 132 -2.48 10.28 -9.70
N LEU A 133 -2.80 9.94 -8.43
CA LEU A 133 -3.47 8.68 -8.10
C LEU A 133 -4.87 8.62 -8.72
N ARG A 134 -5.61 9.73 -8.65
CA ARG A 134 -6.92 9.83 -9.28
C ARG A 134 -6.84 9.59 -10.78
N GLU A 135 -5.88 10.19 -11.44
CA GLU A 135 -5.69 10.05 -12.87
C GLU A 135 -5.33 8.62 -13.29
N ILE A 136 -4.48 7.92 -12.50
CA ILE A 136 -4.22 6.48 -12.71
C ILE A 136 -5.54 5.70 -12.62
N ILE A 137 -6.34 5.95 -11.58
CA ILE A 137 -7.61 5.25 -11.36
C ILE A 137 -8.58 5.48 -12.52
N ASP A 138 -8.67 6.71 -13.03
CA ASP A 138 -9.58 7.06 -14.13
C ASP A 138 -9.21 6.44 -15.48
N ARG A 139 -7.92 6.13 -15.67
CA ARG A 139 -7.41 5.48 -16.89
C ARG A 139 -7.50 3.95 -16.84
N VAL A 140 -7.85 3.37 -15.69
CA VAL A 140 -7.94 1.92 -15.55
C VAL A 140 -9.38 1.45 -15.76
N GLU A 141 -9.57 0.58 -16.76
CA GLU A 141 -10.89 0.04 -17.13
C GLU A 141 -11.58 -0.68 -15.95
N LYS A 142 -10.79 -1.47 -15.20
CA LYS A 142 -11.27 -2.20 -14.02
C LYS A 142 -11.01 -1.43 -12.72
N SER A 143 -11.26 -0.12 -12.74
CA SER A 143 -11.00 0.75 -11.59
C SER A 143 -11.75 0.35 -10.31
N GLY A 144 -12.82 -0.46 -10.41
CA GLY A 144 -13.48 -1.07 -9.25
C GLY A 144 -12.60 -2.05 -8.46
N LYS A 145 -11.49 -2.51 -9.06
CA LYS A 145 -10.47 -3.36 -8.40
C LYS A 145 -9.35 -2.56 -7.75
N LEU A 146 -9.41 -1.22 -7.82
CA LEU A 146 -8.40 -0.33 -7.25
C LEU A 146 -8.91 0.37 -5.99
N GLY A 147 -7.99 0.54 -5.05
CA GLY A 147 -8.11 1.40 -3.88
C GLY A 147 -6.84 2.20 -3.67
N VAL A 148 -6.75 2.86 -2.54
CA VAL A 148 -5.58 3.64 -2.12
C VAL A 148 -5.15 3.21 -0.72
N CYS A 149 -3.84 3.13 -0.51
CA CYS A 149 -3.21 3.10 0.79
C CYS A 149 -2.64 4.49 1.09
N LEU A 150 -3.03 5.07 2.20
CA LEU A 150 -2.52 6.37 2.63
C LEU A 150 -1.38 6.14 3.62
N ASP A 151 -0.15 6.56 3.26
CA ASP A 151 0.98 6.56 4.18
C ASP A 151 1.14 7.94 4.83
N THR A 152 1.13 7.99 6.15
CA THR A 152 1.19 9.25 6.92
C THR A 152 2.53 9.95 6.79
N CYS A 153 3.65 9.22 6.72
CA CYS A 153 4.97 9.77 6.48
C CYS A 153 5.05 10.35 5.06
N HIS A 154 4.61 9.59 4.05
CA HIS A 154 4.69 10.01 2.66
C HIS A 154 3.89 11.28 2.39
N ILE A 155 2.62 11.33 2.83
CA ILE A 155 1.81 12.54 2.57
C ILE A 155 2.32 13.75 3.35
N TYR A 156 2.83 13.58 4.58
CA TYR A 156 3.44 14.67 5.35
C TYR A 156 4.69 15.22 4.66
N ASP A 157 5.57 14.32 4.22
CA ASP A 157 6.75 14.67 3.44
C ASP A 157 6.38 15.23 2.05
N GLY A 158 5.25 14.81 1.48
CA GLY A 158 4.69 15.30 0.22
C GLY A 158 4.00 16.67 0.29
N GLY A 159 3.77 17.19 1.51
CA GLY A 159 3.20 18.53 1.71
C GLY A 159 1.72 18.55 2.09
N TYR A 160 1.15 17.43 2.54
CA TYR A 160 -0.18 17.37 3.14
C TYR A 160 -0.06 17.48 4.66
N ASP A 161 -0.54 18.57 5.24
CA ASP A 161 -0.37 18.87 6.67
C ASP A 161 -1.33 18.06 7.56
N ILE A 162 -1.03 16.79 7.75
CA ILE A 162 -1.79 15.90 8.66
C ILE A 162 -1.56 16.20 10.14
N VAL A 163 -0.58 17.04 10.47
CA VAL A 163 -0.28 17.47 11.84
C VAL A 163 -1.15 18.66 12.22
N GLY A 164 -1.15 19.71 11.41
CA GLY A 164 -1.89 20.93 11.69
C GLY A 164 -3.34 20.92 11.19
N ASN A 165 -3.65 20.17 10.12
CA ASN A 165 -4.94 20.18 9.45
C ASN A 165 -5.37 18.81 8.89
N PRO A 166 -5.51 17.77 9.73
CA PRO A 166 -5.89 16.43 9.26
C PRO A 166 -7.26 16.42 8.59
N ASP A 167 -8.25 17.15 9.11
CA ASP A 167 -9.59 17.25 8.50
C ASP A 167 -9.52 17.80 7.08
N GLY A 168 -8.73 18.86 6.86
CA GLY A 168 -8.56 19.46 5.52
C GLY A 168 -7.88 18.52 4.54
N VAL A 169 -6.88 17.74 4.98
CA VAL A 169 -6.21 16.74 4.15
C VAL A 169 -7.18 15.62 3.75
N LEU A 170 -7.96 15.10 4.69
CA LEU A 170 -8.95 14.06 4.40
C LEU A 170 -10.11 14.56 3.55
N ALA A 171 -10.54 15.81 3.73
CA ALA A 171 -11.54 16.45 2.87
C ALA A 171 -10.99 16.63 1.43
N GLU A 172 -9.72 16.98 1.26
CA GLU A 172 -9.09 17.04 -0.05
C GLU A 172 -8.97 15.66 -0.69
N PHE A 173 -8.57 14.64 0.07
CA PHE A 173 -8.56 13.25 -0.39
C PHE A 173 -9.95 12.81 -0.86
N ASP A 174 -10.99 13.10 -0.08
CA ASP A 174 -12.38 12.76 -0.45
C ASP A 174 -12.80 13.47 -1.73
N ARG A 175 -12.51 14.76 -1.86
CA ARG A 175 -12.84 15.55 -3.05
C ARG A 175 -12.15 15.05 -4.30
N VAL A 176 -10.89 14.62 -4.21
CA VAL A 176 -10.07 14.23 -5.37
C VAL A 176 -10.25 12.75 -5.71
N ILE A 177 -10.14 11.86 -4.72
CA ILE A 177 -10.12 10.41 -4.91
C ILE A 177 -11.44 9.77 -4.47
N GLY A 178 -11.99 10.23 -3.35
CA GLY A 178 -13.12 9.65 -2.65
C GLY A 178 -12.68 8.75 -1.49
N LEU A 179 -13.17 9.01 -0.27
CA LEU A 179 -12.87 8.21 0.92
C LEU A 179 -13.27 6.73 0.77
N SER A 180 -14.27 6.43 -0.05
CA SER A 180 -14.65 5.03 -0.33
C SER A 180 -13.54 4.19 -0.97
N ARG A 181 -12.54 4.83 -1.59
CA ARG A 181 -11.37 4.18 -2.17
C ARG A 181 -10.21 4.02 -1.21
N LEU A 182 -10.22 4.68 -0.07
CA LEU A 182 -9.23 4.47 0.99
C LEU A 182 -9.49 3.12 1.66
N LYS A 183 -8.50 2.23 1.63
CA LYS A 183 -8.66 0.84 2.09
C LYS A 183 -7.68 0.45 3.19
N ALA A 184 -6.58 1.16 3.31
CA ALA A 184 -5.57 0.93 4.33
C ALA A 184 -4.83 2.23 4.64
N VAL A 185 -4.24 2.28 5.82
CA VAL A 185 -3.36 3.37 6.25
C VAL A 185 -2.04 2.76 6.71
N HIS A 186 -0.93 3.17 6.10
CA HIS A 186 0.39 3.00 6.68
C HIS A 186 0.60 4.11 7.69
N LEU A 187 0.66 3.73 8.96
CA LEU A 187 0.76 4.66 10.09
C LEU A 187 2.21 4.78 10.51
N ASN A 188 2.92 5.69 9.91
CA ASN A 188 4.35 5.90 10.12
C ASN A 188 4.63 7.33 10.59
N ASP A 189 5.58 7.49 11.50
CA ASP A 189 6.14 8.82 11.80
C ASP A 189 7.24 9.15 10.78
N SER A 190 7.58 10.42 10.59
CA SER A 190 8.60 10.86 9.64
C SER A 190 9.85 11.36 10.34
N MET A 191 11.02 10.91 9.89
CA MET A 191 12.32 11.47 10.35
C MET A 191 12.50 12.92 9.92
N TYR A 192 11.83 13.36 8.88
CA TYR A 192 11.98 14.69 8.29
C TYR A 192 10.76 15.56 8.50
N GLY A 193 10.92 16.87 8.28
CA GLY A 193 9.85 17.84 8.45
C GLY A 193 8.90 17.87 7.24
N PHE A 194 7.80 18.54 7.45
CA PHE A 194 6.78 18.84 6.45
C PHE A 194 7.38 19.32 5.12
N LEU A 195 6.86 18.77 3.99
CA LEU A 195 7.27 19.11 2.63
C LEU A 195 8.76 18.81 2.33
N SER A 196 9.32 17.80 2.97
CA SER A 196 10.74 17.44 2.82
C SER A 196 11.04 16.63 1.57
N HIS A 197 10.06 15.91 1.03
CA HIS A 197 10.20 14.95 -0.08
C HIS A 197 11.30 13.89 0.15
N LYS A 198 11.39 13.34 1.39
CA LYS A 198 12.48 12.42 1.77
C LYS A 198 12.09 10.97 1.91
N ASP A 199 10.88 10.68 2.36
CA ASP A 199 10.43 9.32 2.58
C ASP A 199 11.41 8.53 3.48
N ARG A 200 11.32 8.76 4.78
CA ARG A 200 12.08 8.03 5.80
C ARG A 200 11.25 7.90 7.07
N HIS A 201 10.81 6.69 7.34
CA HIS A 201 10.02 6.38 8.53
C HIS A 201 10.86 6.52 9.80
N ALA A 202 10.27 7.11 10.81
CA ALA A 202 10.74 7.10 12.19
C ALA A 202 9.86 6.18 13.04
N LYS A 203 10.33 5.80 14.19
CA LYS A 203 9.49 5.14 15.20
C LYS A 203 8.40 6.08 15.68
N ILE A 204 7.28 5.51 16.10
CA ILE A 204 6.12 6.27 16.56
C ILE A 204 6.53 7.20 17.72
N GLY A 205 6.37 8.51 17.51
CA GLY A 205 6.71 9.55 18.47
C GLY A 205 8.16 10.00 18.49
N GLU A 206 9.04 9.37 17.69
CA GLU A 206 10.46 9.79 17.56
C GLU A 206 10.68 10.69 16.33
N GLY A 207 9.65 10.89 15.50
CA GLY A 207 9.71 11.69 14.29
C GLY A 207 9.13 13.10 14.41
N LYS A 208 8.77 13.67 13.28
CA LYS A 208 8.28 15.05 13.15
C LYS A 208 6.75 15.16 13.10
N ILE A 209 6.05 14.05 12.86
CA ILE A 209 4.59 13.96 12.95
C ILE A 209 4.21 13.87 14.43
N GLY A 210 4.84 12.96 15.18
CA GLY A 210 4.70 12.80 16.62
C GLY A 210 3.44 12.03 17.04
N THR A 211 3.51 11.47 18.24
CA THR A 211 2.48 10.60 18.81
C THR A 211 1.09 11.25 18.85
N GLU A 212 1.01 12.54 19.19
CA GLU A 212 -0.26 13.24 19.34
C GLU A 212 -1.00 13.35 18.00
N ALA A 213 -0.30 13.69 16.92
CA ALA A 213 -0.91 13.76 15.60
C ALA A 213 -1.34 12.37 15.08
N LEU A 214 -0.49 11.36 15.29
CA LEU A 214 -0.82 9.97 14.92
C LEU A 214 -2.01 9.44 15.75
N ALA A 215 -2.12 9.82 17.03
CA ALA A 215 -3.29 9.50 17.84
C ALA A 215 -4.58 10.15 17.30
N ARG A 216 -4.52 11.39 16.81
CA ARG A 216 -5.67 12.00 16.12
C ARG A 216 -6.06 11.26 14.84
N ILE A 217 -5.07 10.77 14.08
CA ILE A 217 -5.32 10.01 12.85
C ILE A 217 -6.04 8.69 13.15
N ILE A 218 -5.57 7.88 14.11
CA ILE A 218 -6.21 6.60 14.42
C ILE A 218 -7.63 6.75 15.00
N ASN A 219 -7.93 7.91 15.59
CA ASN A 219 -9.26 8.23 16.14
C ASN A 219 -10.13 9.03 15.18
N HIS A 220 -9.65 9.33 13.98
CA HIS A 220 -10.41 10.17 13.05
C HIS A 220 -11.63 9.41 12.51
N PRO A 221 -12.86 9.97 12.58
CA PRO A 221 -14.10 9.26 12.18
C PRO A 221 -14.08 8.73 10.75
N ALA A 222 -13.48 9.48 9.82
CA ALA A 222 -13.38 9.06 8.41
C ALA A 222 -12.45 7.86 8.17
N LEU A 223 -11.62 7.47 9.15
CA LEU A 223 -10.65 6.39 9.04
C LEU A 223 -11.03 5.15 9.88
N GLN A 224 -12.16 5.22 10.58
CA GLN A 224 -12.64 4.11 11.39
C GLN A 224 -12.91 2.86 10.55
N GLY A 225 -12.53 1.71 11.08
CA GLY A 225 -12.69 0.41 10.43
C GLY A 225 -11.65 0.11 9.35
N LEU A 226 -10.72 1.02 9.06
CA LEU A 226 -9.60 0.74 8.19
C LEU A 226 -8.47 0.01 8.94
N PRO A 227 -7.73 -0.89 8.27
CA PRO A 227 -6.50 -1.43 8.83
C PRO A 227 -5.41 -0.35 8.87
N PHE A 228 -4.76 -0.23 10.04
CA PHE A 228 -3.56 0.57 10.24
C PHE A 228 -2.36 -0.35 10.33
N ILE A 229 -1.33 -0.11 9.52
CA ILE A 229 -0.13 -0.93 9.41
C ILE A 229 1.10 -0.06 9.74
N LEU A 230 2.00 -0.60 10.53
CA LEU A 230 3.28 0.03 10.86
C LEU A 230 4.38 -0.50 9.95
N GLU A 231 5.18 0.40 9.42
CA GLU A 231 6.41 0.09 8.67
C GLU A 231 7.61 0.83 9.27
N THR A 232 7.53 1.08 10.56
CA THR A 232 8.55 1.77 11.34
C THR A 232 9.83 0.93 11.45
N PRO A 233 11.02 1.52 11.63
CA PRO A 233 12.29 0.80 11.68
C PRO A 233 12.46 0.06 13.02
N ASN A 234 11.66 -0.99 13.22
CA ASN A 234 11.61 -1.79 14.42
C ASN A 234 11.88 -3.28 14.17
N GLU A 235 12.25 -3.98 15.23
CA GLU A 235 12.14 -5.42 15.36
C GLU A 235 10.82 -5.78 16.05
N LEU A 236 10.50 -7.09 16.19
CA LEU A 236 9.22 -7.57 16.71
C LEU A 236 8.82 -6.94 18.06
N ASP A 237 9.76 -6.82 18.99
CA ASP A 237 9.48 -6.23 20.31
C ASP A 237 9.15 -4.73 20.22
N GLY A 238 9.79 -4.02 19.29
CA GLY A 238 9.50 -2.61 19.01
C GLY A 238 8.11 -2.43 18.40
N TYR A 239 7.73 -3.25 17.43
CA TYR A 239 6.36 -3.25 16.90
C TYR A 239 5.33 -3.55 17.97
N ALA A 240 5.58 -4.53 18.84
CA ALA A 240 4.67 -4.85 19.95
C ALA A 240 4.47 -3.65 20.89
N ALA A 241 5.55 -2.94 21.20
CA ALA A 241 5.50 -1.73 22.03
C ALA A 241 4.70 -0.59 21.36
N GLU A 242 4.95 -0.31 20.08
CA GLU A 242 4.23 0.72 19.33
C GLU A 242 2.75 0.39 19.17
N ILE A 243 2.40 -0.87 18.86
CA ILE A 243 1.01 -1.31 18.78
C ILE A 243 0.32 -1.14 20.14
N SER A 244 0.99 -1.48 21.25
CA SER A 244 0.45 -1.30 22.60
C SER A 244 0.21 0.17 22.93
N LEU A 245 1.17 1.04 22.56
CA LEU A 245 1.04 2.49 22.71
C LEU A 245 -0.18 2.99 21.92
N LEU A 246 -0.26 2.70 20.63
CA LEU A 246 -1.35 3.16 19.78
C LEU A 246 -2.71 2.66 20.24
N LYS A 247 -2.81 1.39 20.67
CA LYS A 247 -4.04 0.83 21.26
C LYS A 247 -4.44 1.55 22.54
N SER A 248 -3.49 2.03 23.36
CA SER A 248 -3.79 2.81 24.57
C SER A 248 -4.31 4.21 24.28
N LEU A 249 -4.01 4.73 23.08
CA LEU A 249 -4.45 6.05 22.60
C LEU A 249 -5.73 5.98 21.75
N TYR A 250 -6.17 4.78 21.38
CA TYR A 250 -7.39 4.59 20.62
C TYR A 250 -8.61 4.69 21.53
N THR A 251 -9.56 5.57 21.20
CA THR A 251 -10.74 5.83 22.01
C THR A 251 -11.94 4.94 21.66
N GLY A 252 -11.94 4.34 20.48
CA GLY A 252 -12.94 3.33 20.09
C GLY A 252 -14.34 3.88 19.84
N GLU A 253 -14.50 5.17 19.52
CA GLU A 253 -15.79 5.78 19.19
C GLU A 253 -16.15 5.67 17.71
#